data_e70530563143c04a36d19c3d72985bf2
#
_entry.id   e70530563143c04a36d19c3d72985bf2
#
_cell.length_a   1.000
_cell.length_b   1.000
_cell.length_c   1.000
_cell.angle_alpha   90.00
_cell.angle_beta   90.00
_cell.angle_gamma   90.00
#
_symmetry.space_group_name_H-M   'P 1'
#
loop_
_entity.id
_entity.type
_entity.pdbx_description
1 polymer ?
#
loop_
_entity_poly.entity_id
_entity_poly.type
_entity_poly.pdbx_seq_one_letter_code
_entity_poly.pdbx_strand_id
1 'polypeptide(L)'
;MARFHPIPDQPVLPFIAAHVARTSIREVSGGWSWKFDPRIFDRHQLTPELLTRLDCRVALFRAEHGIVSPQMSDVMYDRLGRLAPVIEIPAAGHHVMLDQPLALVTGIRTLLSDWDHSTPAARR
;
A
#
# COMPACT_ATOMS: atom_id res chain seq x y z
N MET A 1 -6.75 26.89 5.95
CA MET A 1 -5.91 25.67 5.89
C MET A 1 -6.49 24.72 4.85
N ALA A 2 -5.74 24.32 3.84
CA ALA A 2 -6.20 23.30 2.89
C ALA A 2 -6.45 21.99 3.63
N ARG A 3 -7.62 21.40 3.41
CA ARG A 3 -8.02 20.14 4.04
C ARG A 3 -7.49 19.00 3.18
N PHE A 4 -6.74 18.07 3.77
CA PHE A 4 -6.29 16.87 3.06
C PHE A 4 -7.48 15.95 2.79
N HIS A 5 -7.63 15.51 1.55
CA HIS A 5 -8.58 14.49 1.12
C HIS A 5 -7.83 13.40 0.34
N PRO A 6 -7.92 12.14 0.73
CA PRO A 6 -7.35 11.04 -0.04
C PRO A 6 -8.17 10.76 -1.30
N ILE A 7 -7.53 10.16 -2.30
CA ILE A 7 -8.20 9.63 -3.50
C ILE A 7 -7.84 8.15 -3.61
N PRO A 8 -8.82 7.23 -3.60
CA PRO A 8 -10.27 7.45 -3.42
C PRO A 8 -10.61 8.02 -2.04
N ASP A 9 -11.79 8.63 -1.91
CA ASP A 9 -12.28 9.13 -0.63
C ASP A 9 -12.49 7.98 0.36
N GLN A 10 -12.04 8.20 1.59
CA GLN A 10 -12.13 7.21 2.67
C GLN A 10 -12.08 7.90 4.04
N PRO A 11 -12.52 7.22 5.12
CA PRO A 11 -12.28 7.67 6.47
C PRO A 11 -10.79 7.86 6.75
N VAL A 12 -10.45 8.92 7.47
CA VAL A 12 -9.06 9.24 7.82
C VAL A 12 -9.00 9.65 9.29
N LEU A 13 -8.05 9.08 10.03
CA LEU A 13 -7.79 9.50 11.40
C LEU A 13 -7.30 10.97 11.42
N PRO A 14 -7.95 11.86 12.18
CA PRO A 14 -7.68 13.31 12.08
C PRO A 14 -6.22 13.71 12.28
N PHE A 15 -5.53 13.04 13.20
CA PHE A 15 -4.12 13.34 13.48
C PHE A 15 -3.19 12.91 12.33
N ILE A 16 -3.53 11.82 11.62
CA ILE A 16 -2.81 11.37 10.42
C ILE A 16 -3.08 12.33 9.27
N ALA A 17 -4.34 12.70 9.04
CA ALA A 17 -4.69 13.69 8.03
C ALA A 17 -3.92 15.01 8.21
N ALA A 18 -3.85 15.50 9.46
CA ALA A 18 -3.10 16.71 9.78
C ALA A 18 -1.58 16.55 9.53
N HIS A 19 -1.03 15.40 9.85
CA HIS A 19 0.39 15.10 9.59
C HIS A 19 0.67 15.05 8.09
N VAL A 20 -0.11 14.29 7.32
CA VAL A 20 0.06 14.17 5.87
C VAL A 20 -0.10 15.52 5.19
N ALA A 21 -1.15 16.29 5.52
CA ALA A 21 -1.37 17.62 4.94
C ALA A 21 -0.13 18.53 5.14
N ARG A 22 0.44 18.53 6.33
CA ARG A 22 1.61 19.37 6.67
C ARG A 22 2.90 18.89 5.99
N THR A 23 3.10 17.58 5.90
CA THR A 23 4.38 17.00 5.41
C THR A 23 4.41 16.80 3.89
N SER A 24 3.26 16.84 3.21
CA SER A 24 3.15 16.61 1.77
C SER A 24 3.32 17.87 0.91
N ILE A 25 3.47 19.04 1.53
CA ILE A 25 3.67 20.32 0.85
C ILE A 25 5.06 20.86 1.10
N ARG A 26 5.51 21.72 0.19
CA ARG A 26 6.78 22.48 0.28
C ARG A 26 6.56 23.92 -0.16
N GLU A 27 7.32 24.83 0.41
CA GLU A 27 7.37 26.21 -0.04
C GLU A 27 8.12 26.30 -1.38
N VAL A 28 7.60 27.12 -2.30
CA VAL A 28 8.18 27.41 -3.59
C VAL A 28 8.06 28.92 -3.86
N SER A 29 8.76 29.44 -4.87
CA SER A 29 8.60 30.84 -5.27
C SER A 29 7.14 31.12 -5.62
N GLY A 30 6.52 32.04 -4.88
CA GLY A 30 5.13 32.43 -5.08
C GLY A 30 4.07 31.63 -4.30
N GLY A 31 4.48 30.69 -3.40
CA GLY A 31 3.49 29.99 -2.56
C GLY A 31 3.89 28.58 -2.16
N TRP A 32 2.93 27.68 -2.14
CA TRP A 32 3.08 26.29 -1.72
C TRP A 32 2.78 25.34 -2.87
N SER A 33 3.51 24.23 -2.96
CA SER A 33 3.29 23.16 -3.93
C SER A 33 3.35 21.79 -3.25
N TRP A 34 2.78 20.80 -3.90
CA TRP A 34 2.90 19.41 -3.48
C TRP A 34 4.33 18.91 -3.63
N LYS A 35 4.73 17.98 -2.77
CA LYS A 35 6.05 17.31 -2.87
C LYS A 35 6.09 16.22 -3.94
N PHE A 36 4.94 15.68 -4.32
CA PHE A 36 4.89 14.67 -5.39
C PHE A 36 4.94 15.32 -6.79
N ASP A 37 5.41 14.57 -7.78
CA ASP A 37 5.37 14.98 -9.18
C ASP A 37 3.94 14.81 -9.72
N PRO A 38 3.25 15.88 -10.15
CA PRO A 38 1.89 15.78 -10.68
C PRO A 38 1.79 14.91 -11.92
N ARG A 39 2.90 14.68 -12.66
CA ARG A 39 2.96 13.79 -13.82
C ARG A 39 2.99 12.30 -13.45
N ILE A 40 2.89 11.95 -12.18
CA ILE A 40 2.84 10.53 -11.76
C ILE A 40 1.67 9.78 -12.40
N PHE A 41 0.58 10.50 -12.71
CA PHE A 41 -0.62 9.94 -13.34
C PHE A 41 -0.47 9.79 -14.88
N ASP A 42 0.54 10.41 -15.49
CA ASP A 42 0.83 10.31 -16.94
C ASP A 42 1.67 9.06 -17.28
N ARG A 43 2.08 8.31 -16.27
CA ARG A 43 2.90 7.10 -16.47
C ARG A 43 2.06 5.94 -17.00
N HIS A 44 2.71 5.07 -17.77
CA HIS A 44 2.10 3.83 -18.23
C HIS A 44 1.58 3.02 -17.03
N GLN A 45 0.33 2.63 -17.11
CA GLN A 45 -0.26 1.76 -16.10
C GLN A 45 0.45 0.40 -16.17
N LEU A 46 0.85 -0.11 -15.02
CA LEU A 46 1.32 -1.48 -14.91
C LEU A 46 0.13 -2.41 -15.17
N THR A 47 0.27 -3.27 -16.16
CA THR A 47 -0.76 -4.29 -16.44
C THR A 47 -0.49 -5.54 -15.62
N PRO A 48 -1.52 -6.34 -15.28
CA PRO A 48 -1.34 -7.58 -14.53
C PRO A 48 -0.35 -8.56 -15.18
N GLU A 49 -0.19 -8.50 -16.50
CA GLU A 49 0.73 -9.34 -17.27
C GLU A 49 2.21 -9.07 -16.94
N LEU A 50 2.53 -7.86 -16.45
CA LEU A 50 3.87 -7.50 -16.02
C LEU A 50 4.23 -8.06 -14.63
N LEU A 51 3.23 -8.50 -13.86
CA LEU A 51 3.46 -9.14 -12.58
C LEU A 51 3.85 -10.60 -12.81
N THR A 52 5.10 -10.93 -12.50
CA THR A 52 5.65 -12.28 -12.60
C THR A 52 6.21 -12.72 -11.27
N ARG A 53 6.56 -14.01 -11.16
CA ARG A 53 7.24 -14.53 -9.97
C ARG A 53 8.52 -13.74 -9.70
N LEU A 54 8.67 -13.29 -8.46
CA LEU A 54 9.82 -12.54 -7.99
C LEU A 54 10.82 -13.45 -7.26
N ASP A 55 12.09 -13.09 -7.33
CA ASP A 55 13.19 -13.82 -6.67
C ASP A 55 13.40 -13.39 -5.20
N CYS A 56 12.50 -12.60 -4.65
CA CYS A 56 12.51 -12.19 -3.25
C CYS A 56 11.25 -12.73 -2.54
N ARG A 57 11.23 -12.64 -1.20
CA ARG A 57 10.02 -12.88 -0.42
C ARG A 57 9.00 -11.79 -0.70
N VAL A 58 7.77 -12.19 -0.89
CA VAL A 58 6.64 -11.30 -1.18
C VAL A 58 5.48 -11.63 -0.27
N ALA A 59 4.77 -10.62 0.18
CA ALA A 59 3.46 -10.74 0.80
C ALA A 59 2.51 -9.69 0.20
N LEU A 60 1.25 -10.03 0.06
CA LEU A 60 0.22 -9.13 -0.41
C LEU A 60 -0.62 -8.67 0.79
N PHE A 61 -0.64 -7.38 1.06
CA PHE A 61 -1.59 -6.77 1.98
C PHE A 61 -2.73 -6.17 1.18
N ARG A 62 -3.95 -6.55 1.49
CA ARG A 62 -5.16 -6.05 0.84
C ARG A 62 -6.05 -5.35 1.86
N ALA A 63 -6.54 -4.17 1.53
CA ALA A 63 -7.56 -3.49 2.31
C ALA A 63 -8.94 -4.05 1.97
N GLU A 64 -9.77 -4.36 2.97
CA GLU A 64 -11.12 -4.91 2.75
C GLU A 64 -11.97 -4.02 1.84
N HIS A 65 -11.94 -2.70 2.06
CA HIS A 65 -12.67 -1.69 1.29
C HIS A 65 -11.77 -0.93 0.30
N GLY A 66 -10.62 -1.53 -0.07
CA GLY A 66 -9.70 -0.93 -1.03
C GLY A 66 -10.13 -1.16 -2.49
N ILE A 67 -9.36 -0.57 -3.42
CA ILE A 67 -9.63 -0.72 -4.86
C ILE A 67 -9.21 -2.09 -5.40
N VAL A 68 -8.41 -2.86 -4.65
CA VAL A 68 -8.01 -4.22 -5.04
C VAL A 68 -9.08 -5.20 -4.58
N SER A 69 -9.89 -5.68 -5.53
CA SER A 69 -10.91 -6.68 -5.24
C SER A 69 -10.31 -8.04 -4.86
N PRO A 70 -11.08 -8.96 -4.22
CA PRO A 70 -10.64 -10.32 -4.00
C PRO A 70 -10.16 -11.02 -5.29
N GLN A 71 -10.88 -10.85 -6.38
CA GLN A 71 -10.54 -11.45 -7.69
C GLN A 71 -9.21 -10.90 -8.24
N MET A 72 -8.96 -9.59 -8.10
CA MET A 72 -7.65 -9.01 -8.46
C MET A 72 -6.53 -9.56 -7.59
N SER A 73 -6.78 -9.74 -6.29
CA SER A 73 -5.84 -10.35 -5.36
C SER A 73 -5.50 -11.79 -5.75
N ASP A 74 -6.51 -12.58 -6.17
CA ASP A 74 -6.30 -13.96 -6.63
C ASP A 74 -5.44 -14.00 -7.89
N VAL A 75 -5.67 -13.10 -8.86
CA VAL A 75 -4.82 -12.96 -10.05
C VAL A 75 -3.38 -12.61 -9.68
N MET A 76 -3.18 -11.67 -8.75
CA MET A 76 -1.85 -11.31 -8.26
C MET A 76 -1.16 -12.49 -7.57
N TYR A 77 -1.89 -13.23 -6.74
CA TYR A 77 -1.40 -14.42 -6.06
C TYR A 77 -0.93 -15.49 -7.05
N ASP A 78 -1.75 -15.77 -8.08
CA ASP A 78 -1.41 -16.73 -9.13
C ASP A 78 -0.17 -16.30 -9.92
N ARG A 79 -0.07 -15.03 -10.30
CA ARG A 79 1.07 -14.45 -11.01
C ARG A 79 2.37 -14.50 -10.21
N LEU A 80 2.28 -14.35 -8.90
CA LEU A 80 3.42 -14.48 -7.97
C LEU A 80 3.80 -15.96 -7.68
N GLY A 81 3.20 -16.91 -8.39
CA GLY A 81 3.49 -18.34 -8.28
C GLY A 81 2.88 -18.99 -7.05
N ARG A 82 1.80 -18.40 -6.49
CA ARG A 82 1.04 -18.89 -5.33
C ARG A 82 1.87 -19.06 -4.05
N LEU A 83 2.94 -18.29 -3.89
CA LEU A 83 3.87 -18.37 -2.76
C LEU A 83 3.74 -17.20 -1.79
N ALA A 84 3.12 -16.09 -2.23
CA ALA A 84 2.94 -14.91 -1.40
C ALA A 84 1.75 -15.10 -0.45
N PRO A 85 1.91 -14.94 0.88
CA PRO A 85 0.76 -14.87 1.76
C PRO A 85 -0.11 -13.66 1.39
N VAL A 86 -1.43 -13.84 1.40
CA VAL A 86 -2.41 -12.76 1.21
C VAL A 86 -2.99 -12.42 2.55
N ILE A 87 -2.81 -11.18 2.97
CA ILE A 87 -3.22 -10.68 4.29
C ILE A 87 -4.25 -9.56 4.07
N GLU A 88 -5.48 -9.81 4.48
CA GLU A 88 -6.51 -8.79 4.46
C GLU A 88 -6.49 -7.96 5.73
N ILE A 89 -6.52 -6.63 5.58
CA ILE A 89 -6.69 -5.70 6.70
C ILE A 89 -8.18 -5.33 6.79
N PRO A 90 -8.86 -5.77 7.85
CA PRO A 90 -10.29 -5.55 8.00
C PRO A 90 -10.62 -4.06 8.22
N ALA A 91 -11.79 -3.65 7.77
CA ALA A 91 -12.33 -2.29 7.87
C ALA A 91 -11.40 -1.19 7.30
N ALA A 92 -10.41 -1.56 6.48
CA ALA A 92 -9.45 -0.64 5.89
C ALA A 92 -9.92 -0.14 4.53
N GLY A 93 -9.82 1.17 4.32
CA GLY A 93 -9.92 1.79 3.00
C GLY A 93 -8.63 1.61 2.19
N HIS A 94 -8.60 2.17 0.97
CA HIS A 94 -7.48 1.97 0.04
C HIS A 94 -6.12 2.36 0.62
N HIS A 95 -6.07 3.46 1.33
CA HIS A 95 -4.86 3.93 2.02
C HIS A 95 -4.87 3.46 3.48
N VAL A 96 -4.54 2.20 3.70
CA VAL A 96 -4.62 1.53 5.01
C VAL A 96 -3.94 2.33 6.13
N MET A 97 -2.84 3.02 5.84
CA MET A 97 -2.14 3.84 6.82
C MET A 97 -2.95 5.05 7.32
N LEU A 98 -4.02 5.43 6.62
CA LEU A 98 -4.83 6.60 6.96
C LEU A 98 -5.96 6.28 7.96
N ASP A 99 -6.45 5.06 7.95
CA ASP A 99 -7.59 4.61 8.79
C ASP A 99 -7.26 3.44 9.72
N GLN A 100 -6.40 2.49 9.28
CA GLN A 100 -6.03 1.29 10.05
C GLN A 100 -4.51 1.16 10.28
N PRO A 101 -3.80 2.21 10.73
CA PRO A 101 -2.33 2.20 10.83
C PRO A 101 -1.80 1.14 11.79
N LEU A 102 -2.50 0.87 12.90
CA LEU A 102 -2.06 -0.11 13.89
C LEU A 102 -2.18 -1.54 13.36
N ALA A 103 -3.27 -1.85 12.66
CA ALA A 103 -3.45 -3.16 12.02
C ALA A 103 -2.37 -3.39 10.96
N LEU A 104 -2.10 -2.39 10.13
CA LEU A 104 -1.03 -2.45 9.13
C LEU A 104 0.35 -2.68 9.76
N VAL A 105 0.72 -1.87 10.75
CA VAL A 105 2.03 -1.98 11.43
C VAL A 105 2.17 -3.33 12.12
N THR A 106 1.11 -3.80 12.79
CA THR A 106 1.13 -5.12 13.45
C THR A 106 1.31 -6.24 12.42
N GLY A 107 0.55 -6.22 11.34
CA GLY A 107 0.67 -7.21 10.26
C GLY A 107 2.07 -7.25 9.65
N ILE A 108 2.64 -6.09 9.31
CA ILE A 108 4.00 -5.99 8.77
C ILE A 108 5.04 -6.51 9.77
N ARG A 109 4.96 -6.11 11.04
CA ARG A 109 5.92 -6.55 12.07
C ARG A 109 5.84 -8.05 12.31
N THR A 110 4.64 -8.62 12.36
CA THR A 110 4.45 -10.07 12.52
C THR A 110 5.07 -10.82 11.34
N LEU A 111 4.80 -10.36 10.12
CA LEU A 111 5.37 -10.97 8.90
C LEU A 111 6.89 -10.89 8.88
N LEU A 112 7.48 -9.75 9.20
CA LEU A 112 8.94 -9.57 9.21
C LEU A 112 9.58 -10.43 10.31
N SER A 113 8.96 -10.54 11.48
CA SER A 113 9.44 -11.43 12.55
C SER A 113 9.41 -12.90 12.12
N ASP A 114 8.35 -13.34 11.44
CA ASP A 114 8.32 -14.68 10.85
C ASP A 114 9.43 -14.88 9.83
N TRP A 115 9.66 -13.89 8.97
CA TRP A 115 10.72 -13.94 7.96
C TRP A 115 12.13 -13.97 8.54
N ASP A 116 12.38 -13.34 9.68
CA ASP A 116 13.67 -13.39 10.38
C ASP A 116 13.94 -14.79 10.95
N HIS A 117 12.88 -15.52 11.33
CA HIS A 117 12.99 -16.85 11.95
C HIS A 117 12.78 -18.01 10.95
N SER A 118 12.25 -17.74 9.76
CA SER A 118 11.99 -18.75 8.73
C SER A 118 13.12 -18.81 7.70
N THR A 119 13.69 -19.98 7.50
CA THR A 119 14.66 -20.20 6.41
C THR A 119 13.89 -20.37 5.09
N PRO A 120 14.23 -19.62 4.02
CA PRO A 120 13.64 -19.87 2.72
C PRO A 120 13.92 -21.31 2.29
N ALA A 121 12.92 -22.00 1.74
CA ALA A 121 13.13 -23.32 1.16
C ALA A 121 14.24 -23.23 0.09
N ALA A 122 15.24 -24.12 0.16
CA ALA A 122 16.29 -24.16 -0.83
C ALA A 122 15.67 -24.35 -2.23
N ARG A 123 16.07 -23.53 -3.19
CA ARG A 123 15.63 -23.67 -4.59
C ARG A 123 16.15 -25.02 -5.11
N ARG A 124 15.25 -25.89 -5.51
CA ARG A 124 15.56 -27.06 -6.32
C ARG A 124 15.52 -26.71 -7.79
#